data_3fc4dbd1b23e867b7cc26ad9c157e9d4
#
_entry.id   3fc4dbd1b23e867b7cc26ad9c157e9d4
#
_cell.length_a   1.000
_cell.length_b   1.000
_cell.length_c   1.000
_cell.angle_alpha   90.00
_cell.angle_beta   90.00
_cell.angle_gamma   90.00
#
_symmetry.space_group_name_H-M   'P 1'
#
loop_
_entity.id
_entity.type
_entity.pdbx_description
1 polymer ?
#
loop_
_entity_poly.entity_id
_entity_poly.type
_entity_poly.pdbx_seq_one_letter_code
_entity_poly.pdbx_strand_id
1 'polypeptide(L)'
;SLGYLDEDGIAGRPGFGEATLQYGFNDYISGYSGANATTDYYSTLVGSAFNTYWGALAVDLSRSAAKGREHGWQEGYRWRVSASKSFTSDTRMLLSMSHSNDGNYRSIRDAAWEQDRHPNDWREMTRYSATLSQQAGSGSLSFNGIWSEDVRHHRWRSYQLGYANRYGQLNYYLYAQQSQDIHHRNNQVVGVSFSLPFGQAGSLTTRFNHDKNYGSQLQSSYTGSAGEKNAFSY
;
A
#
# COMPACT_ATOMS: atom_id res chain seq x y z
N SER A 1 15.80 4.41 -10.86
CA SER A 1 15.40 5.80 -10.61
C SER A 1 16.32 6.45 -9.59
N LEU A 2 16.43 7.77 -9.64
CA LEU A 2 17.08 8.61 -8.64
C LEU A 2 16.06 9.65 -8.18
N GLY A 3 16.00 9.95 -6.90
CA GLY A 3 15.04 10.89 -6.35
C GLY A 3 15.36 11.34 -4.94
N TYR A 4 14.45 12.09 -4.36
CA TYR A 4 14.50 12.51 -2.97
C TYR A 4 13.27 11.93 -2.25
N LEU A 5 13.48 11.47 -1.03
CA LEU A 5 12.38 11.04 -0.18
C LEU A 5 11.74 12.30 0.44
N ASP A 6 10.57 12.66 -0.08
CA ASP A 6 9.78 13.81 0.40
C ASP A 6 8.50 13.28 1.04
N GLU A 7 8.50 13.16 2.34
CA GLU A 7 7.37 12.62 3.11
C GLU A 7 7.22 13.44 4.39
N ASP A 8 5.96 13.74 4.74
CA ASP A 8 5.63 14.46 5.96
C ASP A 8 6.18 13.73 7.19
N GLY A 9 6.97 14.42 8.01
CA GLY A 9 7.59 13.89 9.22
C GLY A 9 9.03 13.42 9.06
N ILE A 10 9.64 13.52 7.87
CA ILE A 10 11.06 13.23 7.65
C ILE A 10 11.83 14.55 7.50
N ALA A 11 12.70 14.89 8.46
CA ALA A 11 13.55 16.07 8.36
C ALA A 11 14.71 15.80 7.39
N GLY A 12 14.86 16.69 6.44
CA GLY A 12 15.79 16.55 5.34
C GLY A 12 15.21 15.66 4.23
N ARG A 13 15.59 15.94 3.00
CA ARG A 13 15.18 15.17 1.82
C ARG A 13 16.33 14.23 1.43
N PRO A 14 16.47 13.05 2.09
CA PRO A 14 17.56 12.17 1.74
C PRO A 14 17.41 11.72 0.28
N GLY A 15 18.49 11.85 -0.48
CA GLY A 15 18.55 11.31 -1.83
C GLY A 15 18.51 9.80 -1.79
N PHE A 16 17.75 9.18 -2.68
CA PHE A 16 17.73 7.74 -2.84
C PHE A 16 17.96 7.31 -4.27
N GLY A 17 18.55 6.14 -4.43
CA GLY A 17 18.69 5.44 -5.69
C GLY A 17 17.95 4.12 -5.67
N GLU A 18 17.29 3.79 -6.77
CA GLU A 18 16.58 2.53 -6.96
C GLU A 18 16.92 1.92 -8.31
N ALA A 19 17.15 0.61 -8.33
CA ALA A 19 17.33 -0.18 -9.53
C ALA A 19 16.46 -1.43 -9.44
N THR A 20 15.79 -1.78 -10.54
CA THR A 20 15.00 -3.00 -10.66
C THR A 20 15.34 -3.70 -11.96
N LEU A 21 15.39 -5.03 -11.91
CA LEU A 21 15.57 -5.90 -13.05
C LEU A 21 14.52 -6.98 -13.02
N GLN A 22 13.88 -7.23 -14.16
CA GLN A 22 12.94 -8.34 -14.34
C GLN A 22 13.27 -9.05 -15.64
N TYR A 23 13.26 -10.38 -15.58
CA TYR A 23 13.53 -11.24 -16.72
C TYR A 23 12.55 -12.41 -16.75
N GLY A 24 11.89 -12.60 -17.91
CA GLY A 24 11.04 -13.77 -18.17
C GLY A 24 11.88 -14.87 -18.79
N PHE A 25 12.00 -16.00 -18.09
CA PHE A 25 12.73 -17.18 -18.62
C PHE A 25 11.89 -17.94 -19.64
N ASN A 26 10.59 -17.98 -19.42
CA ASN A 26 9.58 -18.55 -20.33
C ASN A 26 8.18 -18.02 -19.92
N ASP A 27 7.12 -18.53 -20.56
CA ASP A 27 5.72 -18.13 -20.30
C ASP A 27 5.23 -18.45 -18.88
N TYR A 28 5.96 -19.25 -18.14
CA TYR A 28 5.57 -19.72 -16.80
C TYR A 28 6.43 -19.18 -15.66
N ILE A 29 7.67 -18.77 -15.94
CA ILE A 29 8.64 -18.41 -14.93
C ILE A 29 9.31 -17.08 -15.26
N SER A 30 9.29 -16.16 -14.31
CA SER A 30 10.06 -14.92 -14.35
C SER A 30 10.87 -14.74 -13.06
N GLY A 31 12.06 -14.19 -13.19
CA GLY A 31 12.88 -13.74 -12.07
C GLY A 31 12.87 -12.23 -11.99
N TYR A 32 12.97 -11.70 -10.79
CA TYR A 32 13.12 -10.27 -10.57
C TYR A 32 14.07 -9.98 -9.42
N SER A 33 14.72 -8.85 -9.51
CA SER A 33 15.58 -8.34 -8.46
C SER A 33 15.46 -6.83 -8.35
N GLY A 34 15.76 -6.32 -7.18
CA GLY A 34 15.74 -4.88 -6.92
C GLY A 34 16.76 -4.50 -5.88
N ALA A 35 17.19 -3.26 -5.93
CA ALA A 35 18.04 -2.66 -4.93
C ALA A 35 17.64 -1.21 -4.74
N ASN A 36 17.63 -0.73 -3.51
CA ASN A 36 17.50 0.67 -3.18
C ASN A 36 18.50 1.05 -2.09
N ALA A 37 18.99 2.29 -2.15
CA ALA A 37 20.00 2.79 -1.25
C ALA A 37 19.81 4.28 -0.97
N THR A 38 20.12 4.66 0.26
CA THR A 38 20.36 6.04 0.70
C THR A 38 21.71 6.09 1.41
N THR A 39 22.08 7.24 1.99
CA THR A 39 23.33 7.40 2.75
C THR A 39 23.44 6.40 3.92
N ASP A 40 22.33 6.13 4.62
CA ASP A 40 22.31 5.32 5.85
C ASP A 40 21.39 4.10 5.77
N TYR A 41 21.03 3.71 4.55
CA TYR A 41 20.17 2.57 4.30
C TYR A 41 20.45 1.95 2.94
N TYR A 42 20.46 0.63 2.88
CA TYR A 42 20.35 -0.11 1.61
C TYR A 42 19.48 -1.34 1.78
N SER A 43 18.83 -1.72 0.70
CA SER A 43 18.13 -3.01 0.64
C SER A 43 18.25 -3.64 -0.73
N THR A 44 18.17 -4.96 -0.73
CA THR A 44 18.14 -5.79 -1.93
C THR A 44 16.97 -6.74 -1.86
N LEU A 45 16.42 -7.06 -3.02
CA LEU A 45 15.33 -8.01 -3.18
C LEU A 45 15.65 -8.94 -4.34
N VAL A 46 15.36 -10.22 -4.16
CA VAL A 46 15.38 -11.22 -5.22
C VAL A 46 14.12 -12.07 -5.12
N GLY A 47 13.51 -12.37 -6.24
CA GLY A 47 12.29 -13.15 -6.28
C GLY A 47 12.04 -13.86 -7.60
N SER A 48 11.08 -14.75 -7.55
CA SER A 48 10.58 -15.47 -8.72
C SER A 48 9.07 -15.47 -8.74
N ALA A 49 8.50 -15.35 -9.93
CA ALA A 49 7.07 -15.47 -10.16
C ALA A 49 6.80 -16.64 -11.11
N PHE A 50 5.75 -17.38 -10.79
CA PHE A 50 5.31 -18.59 -11.49
C PHE A 50 3.88 -18.38 -11.95
N ASN A 51 3.64 -18.53 -13.25
CA ASN A 51 2.32 -18.58 -13.81
C ASN A 51 1.85 -20.05 -13.85
N THR A 52 0.85 -20.37 -13.06
CA THR A 52 0.33 -21.73 -12.90
C THR A 52 -1.13 -21.81 -13.33
N TYR A 53 -1.65 -23.01 -13.53
CA TYR A 53 -3.07 -23.23 -13.76
C TYR A 53 -3.96 -22.64 -12.64
N TRP A 54 -3.46 -22.63 -11.41
CA TRP A 54 -4.17 -22.11 -10.23
C TRP A 54 -4.09 -20.58 -10.09
N GLY A 55 -3.28 -19.91 -10.91
CA GLY A 55 -3.01 -18.49 -10.86
C GLY A 55 -1.52 -18.19 -10.82
N ALA A 56 -1.15 -16.94 -10.64
CA ALA A 56 0.22 -16.52 -10.47
C ALA A 56 0.63 -16.61 -9.00
N LEU A 57 1.79 -17.20 -8.76
CA LEU A 57 2.43 -17.31 -7.46
C LEU A 57 3.78 -16.58 -7.52
N ALA A 58 4.11 -15.77 -6.51
CA ALA A 58 5.42 -15.16 -6.40
C ALA A 58 6.00 -15.37 -5.00
N VAL A 59 7.31 -15.57 -4.97
CA VAL A 59 8.09 -15.69 -3.74
C VAL A 59 9.30 -14.78 -3.84
N ASP A 60 9.54 -13.98 -2.83
CA ASP A 60 10.71 -13.11 -2.76
C ASP A 60 11.34 -13.07 -1.37
N LEU A 61 12.63 -12.78 -1.39
CA LEU A 61 13.45 -12.54 -0.22
C LEU A 61 14.07 -11.15 -0.33
N SER A 62 13.92 -10.37 0.72
CA SER A 62 14.51 -9.05 0.84
C SER A 62 15.49 -9.04 2.00
N ARG A 63 16.62 -8.36 1.82
CA ARG A 63 17.56 -8.01 2.88
C ARG A 63 17.63 -6.49 2.97
N SER A 64 17.59 -5.96 4.18
CA SER A 64 17.82 -4.53 4.43
C SER A 64 18.93 -4.36 5.45
N ALA A 65 19.66 -3.27 5.32
CA ALA A 65 20.59 -2.78 6.34
C ALA A 65 20.35 -1.29 6.53
N ALA A 66 20.19 -0.89 7.77
CA ALA A 66 19.94 0.48 8.18
C ALA A 66 20.89 0.86 9.31
N LYS A 67 21.39 2.08 9.28
CA LYS A 67 22.24 2.62 10.33
C LYS A 67 21.35 3.19 11.43
N GLY A 68 21.26 2.48 12.56
CA GLY A 68 20.57 2.95 13.76
C GLY A 68 21.41 3.99 14.50
N ARG A 69 20.75 4.91 15.22
CA ARG A 69 21.42 5.99 15.96
C ARG A 69 22.38 5.50 17.05
N GLU A 70 21.97 4.45 17.76
CA GLU A 70 22.70 3.98 18.94
C GLU A 70 23.44 2.66 18.71
N HIS A 71 23.03 1.88 17.72
CA HIS A 71 23.45 0.49 17.56
C HIS A 71 24.25 0.22 16.27
N GLY A 72 24.65 1.26 15.52
CA GLY A 72 25.36 1.09 14.24
C GLY A 72 24.48 0.47 13.15
N TRP A 73 25.08 -0.28 12.24
CA TRP A 73 24.36 -0.97 11.16
C TRP A 73 23.60 -2.18 11.69
N GLN A 74 22.31 -2.23 11.41
CA GLN A 74 21.43 -3.36 11.71
C GLN A 74 20.92 -3.98 10.41
N GLU A 75 21.00 -5.29 10.31
CA GLU A 75 20.57 -6.03 9.15
C GLU A 75 19.36 -6.90 9.48
N GLY A 76 18.44 -7.03 8.52
CA GLY A 76 17.27 -7.88 8.65
C GLY A 76 16.85 -8.48 7.32
N TYR A 77 16.07 -9.55 7.42
CA TYR A 77 15.54 -10.29 6.28
C TYR A 77 14.03 -10.35 6.34
N ARG A 78 13.41 -10.27 5.18
CA ARG A 78 11.96 -10.47 5.00
C ARG A 78 11.74 -11.39 3.83
N TRP A 79 10.95 -12.42 4.01
CA TRP A 79 10.39 -13.17 2.89
C TRP A 79 8.93 -12.81 2.66
N ARG A 80 8.48 -12.93 1.42
CA ARG A 80 7.10 -12.71 1.04
C ARG A 80 6.67 -13.79 0.05
N VAL A 81 5.44 -14.25 0.23
CA VAL A 81 4.72 -15.10 -0.71
C VAL A 81 3.45 -14.39 -1.11
N SER A 82 3.15 -14.34 -2.39
CA SER A 82 1.91 -13.79 -2.90
C SER A 82 1.30 -14.70 -3.96
N ALA A 83 -0.02 -14.77 -3.96
CA ALA A 83 -0.80 -15.52 -4.92
C ALA A 83 -1.88 -14.62 -5.51
N SER A 84 -2.04 -14.64 -6.81
CA SER A 84 -3.10 -13.92 -7.51
C SER A 84 -3.80 -14.80 -8.53
N LYS A 85 -5.13 -14.62 -8.62
CA LYS A 85 -5.95 -15.32 -9.59
C LYS A 85 -7.03 -14.41 -10.14
N SER A 86 -7.21 -14.43 -11.45
CA SER A 86 -8.36 -13.86 -12.13
C SER A 86 -9.26 -15.00 -12.58
N PHE A 87 -10.52 -14.96 -12.17
CA PHE A 87 -11.53 -15.93 -12.54
C PHE A 87 -12.31 -15.39 -13.75
N THR A 88 -12.95 -16.28 -14.49
CA THR A 88 -13.75 -15.94 -15.70
C THR A 88 -14.97 -15.04 -15.42
N SER A 89 -15.38 -14.94 -14.17
CA SER A 89 -16.51 -14.10 -13.70
C SER A 89 -16.10 -12.69 -13.28
N ASP A 90 -15.03 -12.13 -13.86
CA ASP A 90 -14.52 -10.80 -13.51
C ASP A 90 -14.16 -10.64 -12.01
N THR A 91 -13.86 -11.77 -11.38
CA THR A 91 -13.36 -11.81 -10.00
C THR A 91 -11.83 -11.84 -10.01
N ARG A 92 -11.20 -10.94 -9.26
CA ARG A 92 -9.76 -10.92 -9.05
C ARG A 92 -9.46 -11.08 -7.57
N MET A 93 -8.53 -11.95 -7.27
CA MET A 93 -8.07 -12.21 -5.91
C MET A 93 -6.55 -12.04 -5.85
N LEU A 94 -6.10 -11.36 -4.81
CA LEU A 94 -4.69 -11.24 -4.46
C LEU A 94 -4.55 -11.55 -2.97
N LEU A 95 -3.70 -12.51 -2.66
CA LEU A 95 -3.32 -12.87 -1.29
C LEU A 95 -1.82 -12.64 -1.14
N SER A 96 -1.40 -12.15 0.00
CA SER A 96 0.02 -11.98 0.29
C SER A 96 0.29 -12.22 1.77
N MET A 97 1.41 -12.86 2.03
CA MET A 97 1.97 -13.03 3.37
C MET A 97 3.43 -12.59 3.33
N SER A 98 3.86 -11.81 4.32
CA SER A 98 5.26 -11.49 4.53
C SER A 98 5.65 -11.69 5.98
N HIS A 99 6.90 -12.09 6.20
CA HIS A 99 7.44 -12.30 7.55
C HIS A 99 8.90 -11.88 7.59
N SER A 100 9.27 -11.18 8.65
CA SER A 100 10.63 -10.74 8.97
C SER A 100 11.19 -11.58 10.10
N ASN A 101 12.40 -12.12 9.96
CA ASN A 101 12.92 -13.14 10.88
C ASN A 101 13.21 -12.62 12.30
N ASP A 102 13.62 -11.36 12.43
CA ASP A 102 14.20 -10.86 13.69
C ASP A 102 13.78 -9.43 14.05
N GLY A 103 12.83 -8.85 13.34
CA GLY A 103 12.41 -7.47 13.55
C GLY A 103 13.49 -6.41 13.24
N ASN A 104 14.64 -6.83 12.69
CA ASN A 104 15.69 -5.91 12.26
C ASN A 104 15.52 -5.46 10.81
N TYR A 105 14.62 -6.10 10.07
CA TYR A 105 14.26 -5.64 8.73
C TYR A 105 13.62 -4.24 8.81
N ARG A 106 14.11 -3.34 7.96
CA ARG A 106 13.60 -1.97 7.79
C ARG A 106 13.18 -1.77 6.35
N SER A 107 12.05 -1.12 6.15
CA SER A 107 11.79 -0.45 4.87
C SER A 107 12.60 0.85 4.82
N ILE A 108 12.75 1.41 3.62
CA ILE A 108 13.41 2.73 3.46
C ILE A 108 12.70 3.81 4.29
N ARG A 109 11.38 3.75 4.41
CA ARG A 109 10.56 4.63 5.23
C ARG A 109 10.86 4.46 6.73
N ASP A 110 10.88 3.22 7.22
CA ASP A 110 11.17 2.92 8.62
C ASP A 110 12.56 3.42 9.00
N ALA A 111 13.55 3.19 8.12
CA ALA A 111 14.92 3.67 8.32
C ALA A 111 15.00 5.20 8.39
N ALA A 112 14.29 5.92 7.51
CA ALA A 112 14.24 7.36 7.51
C ALA A 112 13.56 7.94 8.76
N TRP A 113 12.47 7.33 9.21
CA TRP A 113 11.76 7.73 10.43
C TRP A 113 12.58 7.50 11.70
N GLU A 114 13.29 6.39 11.81
CA GLU A 114 14.17 6.11 12.94
C GLU A 114 15.31 7.12 13.06
N GLN A 115 15.77 7.68 11.95
CA GLN A 115 16.80 8.74 11.98
C GLN A 115 16.27 10.08 12.47
N ASP A 116 14.98 10.35 12.31
CA ASP A 116 14.39 11.67 12.52
C ASP A 116 13.76 11.88 13.91
N ARG A 117 14.16 11.13 14.91
CA ARG A 117 13.77 11.21 16.35
C ARG A 117 12.50 10.48 16.77
N HIS A 118 11.84 9.76 15.91
CA HIS A 118 10.71 8.94 16.31
C HIS A 118 11.15 7.48 16.37
N PRO A 119 11.42 6.92 17.57
CA PRO A 119 11.59 5.48 17.66
C PRO A 119 10.30 4.87 17.13
N ASN A 120 10.38 4.24 15.98
CA ASN A 120 9.25 3.48 15.46
C ASN A 120 9.09 2.24 16.34
N ASP A 121 8.28 2.36 17.37
CA ASP A 121 7.96 1.25 18.26
C ASP A 121 7.23 0.11 17.53
N TRP A 122 6.64 0.41 16.37
CA TRP A 122 5.99 -0.57 15.51
C TRP A 122 6.98 -1.13 14.49
N ARG A 123 7.41 -2.37 14.71
CA ARG A 123 8.24 -3.13 13.77
C ARG A 123 7.43 -4.31 13.26
N GLU A 124 6.91 -4.20 12.06
CA GLU A 124 6.12 -5.26 11.44
C GLU A 124 6.95 -6.53 11.28
N MET A 125 6.53 -7.58 11.95
CA MET A 125 7.13 -8.91 11.87
C MET A 125 6.38 -9.77 10.85
N THR A 126 5.06 -9.85 10.99
CA THR A 126 4.23 -10.66 10.10
C THR A 126 3.08 -9.84 9.57
N ARG A 127 2.81 -9.97 8.27
CA ARG A 127 1.67 -9.32 7.63
C ARG A 127 0.97 -10.29 6.69
N TYR A 128 -0.33 -10.35 6.80
CA TYR A 128 -1.22 -10.98 5.84
C TYR A 128 -2.06 -9.91 5.17
N SER A 129 -2.25 -10.01 3.87
CA SER A 129 -3.17 -9.15 3.14
C SER A 129 -3.99 -9.95 2.14
N ALA A 130 -5.25 -9.56 1.98
CA ALA A 130 -6.18 -10.13 1.02
C ALA A 130 -6.91 -9.00 0.31
N THR A 131 -6.92 -9.03 -1.01
CA THR A 131 -7.72 -8.14 -1.84
C THR A 131 -8.59 -9.00 -2.74
N LEU A 132 -9.88 -8.72 -2.74
CA LEU A 132 -10.86 -9.33 -3.63
C LEU A 132 -11.59 -8.22 -4.36
N SER A 133 -11.73 -8.37 -5.67
CA SER A 133 -12.53 -7.47 -6.51
C SER A 133 -13.44 -8.31 -7.37
N GLN A 134 -14.73 -7.98 -7.38
CA GLN A 134 -15.77 -8.67 -8.12
C GLN A 134 -16.62 -7.66 -8.87
N GLN A 135 -16.80 -7.86 -10.18
CA GLN A 135 -17.80 -7.12 -10.94
C GLN A 135 -19.21 -7.56 -10.51
N ALA A 136 -20.02 -6.62 -10.14
CA ALA A 136 -21.39 -6.84 -9.65
C ALA A 136 -22.36 -5.96 -10.44
N GLY A 137 -22.94 -6.52 -11.50
CA GLY A 137 -23.76 -5.77 -12.45
C GLY A 137 -22.94 -4.67 -13.15
N SER A 138 -23.40 -3.44 -13.10
CA SER A 138 -22.70 -2.27 -13.65
C SER A 138 -21.64 -1.70 -12.71
N GLY A 139 -21.54 -2.20 -11.48
CA GLY A 139 -20.58 -1.74 -10.48
C GLY A 139 -19.57 -2.81 -10.11
N SER A 140 -18.68 -2.50 -9.17
CA SER A 140 -17.68 -3.41 -8.64
C SER A 140 -17.69 -3.43 -7.11
N LEU A 141 -17.68 -4.63 -6.54
CA LEU A 141 -17.44 -4.87 -5.13
C LEU A 141 -15.95 -5.06 -4.89
N SER A 142 -15.43 -4.51 -3.80
CA SER A 142 -14.06 -4.71 -3.37
C SER A 142 -14.01 -5.05 -1.89
N PHE A 143 -13.13 -5.98 -1.55
CA PHE A 143 -12.77 -6.29 -0.18
C PHE A 143 -11.27 -6.17 -0.03
N ASN A 144 -10.82 -5.48 1.03
CA ASN A 144 -9.42 -5.39 1.42
C ASN A 144 -9.31 -5.76 2.89
N GLY A 145 -8.47 -6.73 3.18
CA GLY A 145 -8.17 -7.18 4.54
C GLY A 145 -6.69 -7.14 4.80
N ILE A 146 -6.28 -6.61 5.95
CA ILE A 146 -4.91 -6.60 6.43
C ILE A 146 -4.91 -7.05 7.87
N TRP A 147 -3.99 -7.94 8.19
CA TRP A 147 -3.65 -8.35 9.54
C TRP A 147 -2.13 -8.26 9.67
N SER A 148 -1.67 -7.61 10.72
CA SER A 148 -0.25 -7.38 10.95
C SER A 148 0.08 -7.56 12.42
N GLU A 149 1.25 -8.13 12.70
CA GLU A 149 1.81 -8.35 14.04
C GLU A 149 3.23 -7.80 14.08
N ASP A 150 3.55 -7.08 15.15
CA ASP A 150 4.89 -6.55 15.39
C ASP A 150 5.77 -7.54 16.17
N VAL A 151 7.02 -7.18 16.38
CA VAL A 151 8.01 -7.98 17.15
C VAL A 151 7.66 -8.15 18.63
N ARG A 152 6.75 -7.34 19.18
CA ARG A 152 6.25 -7.42 20.55
C ARG A 152 4.90 -8.15 20.65
N HIS A 153 4.46 -8.77 19.53
CA HIS A 153 3.18 -9.45 19.39
C HIS A 153 1.94 -8.52 19.51
N HIS A 154 2.13 -7.20 19.36
CA HIS A 154 0.99 -6.32 19.19
C HIS A 154 0.39 -6.55 17.79
N ARG A 155 -0.94 -6.51 17.73
CA ARG A 155 -1.68 -6.84 16.52
C ARG A 155 -2.47 -5.64 16.05
N TRP A 156 -2.38 -5.39 14.75
CA TRP A 156 -3.21 -4.45 14.04
C TRP A 156 -3.96 -5.15 12.92
N ARG A 157 -5.21 -4.81 12.74
CA ARG A 157 -6.03 -5.36 11.65
C ARG A 157 -6.97 -4.32 11.08
N SER A 158 -7.23 -4.42 9.79
CA SER A 158 -8.17 -3.56 9.07
C SER A 158 -8.89 -4.37 8.00
N TYR A 159 -10.19 -4.19 7.91
CA TYR A 159 -11.04 -4.79 6.90
C TYR A 159 -11.88 -3.69 6.30
N GLN A 160 -11.93 -3.64 4.98
CA GLN A 160 -12.73 -2.67 4.23
C GLN A 160 -13.53 -3.40 3.16
N LEU A 161 -14.81 -3.12 3.10
CA LEU A 161 -15.71 -3.48 2.03
C LEU A 161 -16.11 -2.23 1.28
N GLY A 162 -16.06 -2.25 -0.06
CA GLY A 162 -16.41 -1.12 -0.90
C GLY A 162 -17.28 -1.54 -2.08
N TYR A 163 -18.10 -0.62 -2.52
CA TYR A 163 -18.88 -0.76 -3.76
C TYR A 163 -18.73 0.52 -4.57
N ALA A 164 -18.20 0.39 -5.78
CA ALA A 164 -18.07 1.48 -6.76
C ALA A 164 -19.04 1.26 -7.91
N ASN A 165 -19.73 2.30 -8.33
CA ASN A 165 -20.56 2.25 -9.52
C ASN A 165 -20.67 3.64 -10.15
N ARG A 166 -21.27 3.70 -11.34
CA ARG A 166 -21.49 4.92 -12.10
C ARG A 166 -22.96 5.02 -12.53
N TYR A 167 -23.55 6.17 -12.28
CA TYR A 167 -24.86 6.51 -12.78
C TYR A 167 -24.79 7.77 -13.66
N GLY A 168 -24.93 7.60 -14.98
CA GLY A 168 -24.68 8.68 -15.93
C GLY A 168 -23.22 9.16 -15.87
N GLN A 169 -23.02 10.41 -15.49
CA GLN A 169 -21.69 10.99 -15.28
C GLN A 169 -21.22 10.95 -13.82
N LEU A 170 -22.12 10.61 -12.88
CA LEU A 170 -21.81 10.55 -11.45
C LEU A 170 -21.14 9.22 -11.14
N ASN A 171 -19.90 9.24 -10.67
CA ASN A 171 -19.25 8.10 -10.05
C ASN A 171 -19.52 8.16 -8.55
N TYR A 172 -19.86 7.02 -7.95
CA TYR A 172 -20.03 6.94 -6.51
C TYR A 172 -19.32 5.71 -5.94
N TYR A 173 -18.84 5.87 -4.71
CA TYR A 173 -18.17 4.84 -3.97
C TYR A 173 -18.68 4.82 -2.53
N LEU A 174 -19.23 3.67 -2.14
CA LEU A 174 -19.68 3.40 -0.77
C LEU A 174 -18.66 2.49 -0.11
N TYR A 175 -18.33 2.72 1.16
CA TYR A 175 -17.45 1.83 1.87
C TYR A 175 -17.77 1.75 3.37
N ALA A 176 -17.44 0.60 3.93
CA ALA A 176 -17.42 0.37 5.37
C ALA A 176 -16.05 -0.23 5.74
N GLN A 177 -15.45 0.31 6.76
CA GLN A 177 -14.17 -0.15 7.28
C GLN A 177 -14.28 -0.42 8.77
N GLN A 178 -13.67 -1.53 9.19
CA GLN A 178 -13.43 -1.82 10.60
C GLN A 178 -11.94 -2.01 10.80
N SER A 179 -11.38 -1.33 11.78
CA SER A 179 -9.98 -1.49 12.18
C SER A 179 -9.86 -1.69 13.68
N GLN A 180 -8.80 -2.38 14.06
CA GLN A 180 -8.38 -2.52 15.45
C GLN A 180 -6.91 -2.13 15.54
N ASP A 181 -6.62 -1.19 16.44
CA ASP A 181 -5.25 -0.73 16.67
C ASP A 181 -4.48 -1.69 17.61
N ILE A 182 -3.19 -1.39 17.81
CA ILE A 182 -2.29 -2.16 18.68
C ILE A 182 -2.73 -2.19 20.16
N HIS A 183 -3.59 -1.29 20.58
CA HIS A 183 -4.16 -1.24 21.93
C HIS A 183 -5.53 -1.91 22.02
N HIS A 184 -5.88 -2.73 21.01
CA HIS A 184 -7.18 -3.40 20.87
C HIS A 184 -8.40 -2.46 20.78
N ARG A 185 -8.20 -1.17 20.48
CA ARG A 185 -9.30 -0.23 20.26
C ARG A 185 -9.88 -0.44 18.88
N ASN A 186 -11.18 -0.65 18.83
CA ASN A 186 -11.90 -0.83 17.58
C ASN A 186 -12.37 0.53 17.05
N ASN A 187 -12.16 0.74 15.77
CA ASN A 187 -12.73 1.85 15.05
C ASN A 187 -13.57 1.34 13.87
N GLN A 188 -14.66 2.04 13.58
CA GLN A 188 -15.55 1.77 12.46
C GLN A 188 -15.79 3.06 11.69
N VAL A 189 -15.60 3.00 10.39
CA VAL A 189 -15.83 4.11 9.47
C VAL A 189 -16.77 3.65 8.39
N VAL A 190 -17.81 4.42 8.14
CA VAL A 190 -18.65 4.28 6.95
C VAL A 190 -18.57 5.55 6.14
N GLY A 191 -18.53 5.44 4.83
CA GLY A 191 -18.38 6.60 3.98
C GLY A 191 -19.00 6.44 2.61
N VAL A 192 -19.27 7.58 2.03
CA VAL A 192 -19.71 7.72 0.63
C VAL A 192 -18.89 8.82 -0.05
N SER A 193 -18.47 8.55 -1.25
CA SER A 193 -17.79 9.51 -2.11
C SER A 193 -18.54 9.64 -3.43
N PHE A 194 -18.75 10.86 -3.87
CA PHE A 194 -19.31 11.21 -5.16
C PHE A 194 -18.29 11.98 -5.96
N SER A 195 -18.13 11.64 -7.24
CA SER A 195 -17.28 12.37 -8.15
C SER A 195 -18.03 12.63 -9.45
N LEU A 196 -18.08 13.91 -9.82
CA LEU A 196 -18.78 14.38 -11.00
C LEU A 196 -17.78 15.14 -11.89
N PRO A 197 -17.62 14.78 -13.18
CA PRO A 197 -16.91 15.61 -14.12
C PRO A 197 -17.59 16.97 -14.23
N PHE A 198 -16.80 18.05 -14.22
CA PHE A 198 -17.30 19.41 -14.28
C PHE A 198 -16.55 20.20 -15.35
N GLY A 199 -17.27 20.68 -16.36
CA GLY A 199 -16.66 21.34 -17.50
C GLY A 199 -15.87 20.35 -18.38
N GLN A 200 -14.91 20.89 -19.16
CA GLN A 200 -14.13 20.10 -20.10
C GLN A 200 -12.92 19.40 -19.48
N ALA A 201 -12.42 19.90 -18.35
CA ALA A 201 -11.18 19.41 -17.75
C ALA A 201 -11.18 19.46 -16.21
N GLY A 202 -12.36 19.47 -15.59
CA GLY A 202 -12.50 19.52 -14.14
C GLY A 202 -13.27 18.35 -13.55
N SER A 203 -13.12 18.14 -12.25
CA SER A 203 -13.84 17.12 -11.47
C SER A 203 -14.12 17.68 -10.07
N LEU A 204 -15.37 17.57 -9.66
CA LEU A 204 -15.80 17.83 -8.28
C LEU A 204 -15.96 16.51 -7.55
N THR A 205 -15.24 16.37 -6.45
CA THR A 205 -15.37 15.20 -5.56
C THR A 205 -15.84 15.64 -4.19
N THR A 206 -16.91 15.01 -3.71
CA THR A 206 -17.43 15.22 -2.36
C THR A 206 -17.43 13.88 -1.63
N ARG A 207 -16.87 13.87 -0.42
CA ARG A 207 -16.78 12.69 0.45
C ARG A 207 -17.42 13.01 1.79
N PHE A 208 -18.29 12.13 2.23
CA PHE A 208 -18.85 12.12 3.57
C PHE A 208 -18.39 10.85 4.29
N ASN A 209 -17.85 11.00 5.49
CA ASN A 209 -17.41 9.90 6.34
C ASN A 209 -18.05 10.06 7.72
N HIS A 210 -18.47 8.96 8.29
CA HIS A 210 -18.81 8.88 9.70
C HIS A 210 -17.89 7.89 10.38
N ASP A 211 -17.10 8.40 11.31
CA ASP A 211 -16.16 7.64 12.12
C ASP A 211 -16.74 7.50 13.52
N LYS A 212 -16.79 6.27 14.02
CA LYS A 212 -17.37 5.97 15.35
C LYS A 212 -16.70 6.75 16.49
N ASN A 213 -15.38 7.00 16.38
CA ASN A 213 -14.60 7.62 17.43
C ASN A 213 -14.42 9.13 17.24
N TYR A 214 -14.42 9.60 15.97
CA TYR A 214 -14.10 10.99 15.63
C TYR A 214 -15.28 11.77 15.04
N GLY A 215 -16.44 11.11 14.85
CA GLY A 215 -17.65 11.75 14.34
C GLY A 215 -17.69 11.86 12.82
N SER A 216 -18.51 12.78 12.33
CA SER A 216 -18.78 12.93 10.90
C SER A 216 -17.91 14.02 10.28
N GLN A 217 -17.42 13.77 9.08
CA GLN A 217 -16.62 14.69 8.30
C GLN A 217 -17.19 14.79 6.88
N LEU A 218 -17.24 16.01 6.35
CA LEU A 218 -17.56 16.30 4.96
C LEU A 218 -16.37 17.02 4.33
N GLN A 219 -15.89 16.49 3.22
CA GLN A 219 -14.82 17.08 2.44
C GLN A 219 -15.27 17.21 0.99
N SER A 220 -15.06 18.40 0.41
CA SER A 220 -15.27 18.61 -1.02
C SER A 220 -14.00 19.18 -1.63
N SER A 221 -13.62 18.66 -2.78
CA SER A 221 -12.46 19.12 -3.55
C SER A 221 -12.85 19.29 -5.01
N TYR A 222 -12.36 20.34 -5.60
CA TYR A 222 -12.43 20.54 -7.03
C TYR A 222 -11.02 20.50 -7.61
N THR A 223 -10.84 19.69 -8.63
CA THR A 223 -9.59 19.61 -9.39
C THR A 223 -9.87 19.89 -10.84
N GLY A 224 -9.02 20.67 -11.48
CA GLY A 224 -9.19 21.00 -12.89
C GLY A 224 -7.91 21.46 -13.52
N SER A 225 -7.95 21.64 -14.84
CA SER A 225 -6.86 22.22 -15.60
C SER A 225 -7.40 23.30 -16.51
N ALA A 226 -6.63 24.34 -16.74
CA ALA A 226 -6.96 25.47 -17.58
C ALA A 226 -5.76 25.87 -18.45
N GLY A 227 -6.04 26.68 -19.50
CA GLY A 227 -5.03 27.16 -20.44
C GLY A 227 -4.89 26.29 -21.69
N GLU A 228 -4.15 26.80 -22.65
CA GLU A 228 -3.82 26.05 -23.85
C GLU A 228 -3.02 24.78 -23.46
N LYS A 229 -3.48 23.61 -23.93
CA LYS A 229 -2.89 22.29 -23.63
C LYS A 229 -2.86 21.93 -22.13
N ASN A 230 -3.83 22.44 -21.31
CA ASN A 230 -3.90 22.15 -19.86
C ASN A 230 -2.63 22.57 -19.10
N ALA A 231 -2.08 23.74 -19.41
CA ALA A 231 -0.84 24.23 -18.85
C ALA A 231 -0.89 24.53 -17.34
N PHE A 232 -2.08 24.66 -16.76
CA PHE A 232 -2.29 24.93 -15.33
C PHE A 232 -3.21 23.86 -14.73
N SER A 233 -2.84 23.31 -13.57
CA SER A 233 -3.68 22.43 -12.74
C SER A 233 -3.99 23.09 -11.40
N TYR A 234 -5.21 22.90 -10.87
CA TYR A 234 -5.68 23.44 -9.59
C TYR A 234 -6.65 22.46 -8.92
#